data_5af04ca6b801ad56859dd297dd9f1b97
#
_entry.id   5af04ca6b801ad56859dd297dd9f1b97
#
_cell.length_a   1.000
_cell.length_b   1.000
_cell.length_c   1.000
_cell.angle_alpha   90.00
_cell.angle_beta   90.00
_cell.angle_gamma   90.00
#
_symmetry.space_group_name_H-M   'P 1'
#
loop_
_entity.id
_entity.type
_entity.pdbx_description
1 polymer ?
#
loop_
_entity_poly.entity_id
_entity_poly.type
_entity_poly.pdbx_seq_one_letter_code
_entity_poly.pdbx_strand_id
1 'polypeptide(L)'
;MKPTFRGLKELLLPLRPTRGSAAIAKIRARALFQAPESALTKGGTLVNFLGQVSLFEDLTRRDLARVARIVHERDYSDGEYICEEGKPGAALFVVRRGVVEVVRRSASAPEVPLALLEPPASFEESAALATGAIRWFSVRARGPVSLLALGKSDLDALILNFPVLANKVLVRLAAIMAIRLQMLIDDEILRESEGRGEVKP
;
A
#
# COMPACT_ATOMS: atom_id res chain seq x y z
N MET A 1 -18.62 -25.52 9.53
CA MET A 1 -19.48 -24.34 9.51
C MET A 1 -18.63 -23.19 9.00
N LYS A 2 -18.77 -22.77 7.73
CA LYS A 2 -17.98 -21.67 7.12
C LYS A 2 -18.67 -20.35 7.46
N PRO A 3 -17.99 -19.35 8.02
CA PRO A 3 -18.59 -18.05 8.24
C PRO A 3 -18.85 -17.37 6.89
N THR A 4 -20.10 -17.11 6.58
CA THR A 4 -20.53 -16.36 5.40
C THR A 4 -20.40 -14.88 5.70
N PHE A 5 -19.31 -14.26 5.24
CA PHE A 5 -19.14 -12.82 5.22
C PHE A 5 -20.03 -12.16 4.15
N ARG A 6 -21.34 -12.07 4.43
CA ARG A 6 -22.31 -11.46 3.51
C ARG A 6 -22.35 -9.91 3.60
N GLY A 7 -21.72 -9.32 4.63
CA GLY A 7 -21.75 -7.88 4.87
C GLY A 7 -20.58 -7.06 4.29
N LEU A 8 -19.44 -7.69 3.93
CA LEU A 8 -18.26 -6.94 3.48
C LEU A 8 -18.37 -6.38 2.04
N LYS A 9 -19.25 -6.93 1.21
CA LYS A 9 -19.46 -6.43 -0.15
C LYS A 9 -20.23 -5.11 -0.20
N GLU A 10 -21.05 -4.83 0.80
CA GLU A 10 -21.82 -3.58 0.90
C GLU A 10 -21.00 -2.42 1.49
N LEU A 11 -19.98 -2.74 2.32
CA LEU A 11 -19.03 -1.75 2.84
C LEU A 11 -18.01 -1.25 1.80
N LEU A 12 -17.93 -1.91 0.65
CA LEU A 12 -16.98 -1.61 -0.43
C LEU A 12 -17.69 -1.09 -1.69
N LEU A 13 -18.82 -0.37 -1.53
CA LEU A 13 -19.50 0.28 -2.64
C LEU A 13 -18.57 1.25 -3.39
N PRO A 14 -18.61 1.26 -4.74
CA PRO A 14 -17.72 2.09 -5.54
C PRO A 14 -18.01 3.57 -5.29
N LEU A 15 -17.02 4.29 -4.79
CA LEU A 15 -17.02 5.74 -4.61
C LEU A 15 -17.27 6.41 -5.97
N ARG A 16 -18.45 7.02 -6.17
CA ARG A 16 -18.71 7.83 -7.36
C ARG A 16 -18.00 9.18 -7.21
N PRO A 17 -17.12 9.58 -8.13
CA PRO A 17 -16.43 10.86 -8.05
C PRO A 17 -17.41 12.00 -8.35
N THR A 18 -17.64 12.91 -7.39
CA THR A 18 -18.26 14.21 -7.63
C THR A 18 -17.21 15.20 -8.15
N ARG A 19 -17.62 16.19 -8.98
CA ARG A 19 -16.73 17.12 -9.69
C ARG A 19 -15.75 17.96 -8.83
N GLY A 20 -15.91 18.03 -7.52
CA GLY A 20 -14.95 18.65 -6.59
C GLY A 20 -14.00 17.67 -5.90
N SER A 21 -14.29 16.39 -5.98
CA SER A 21 -13.67 15.29 -5.21
C SER A 21 -12.28 14.87 -5.73
N ALA A 22 -11.95 15.12 -6.98
CA ALA A 22 -10.68 14.62 -7.56
C ALA A 22 -9.42 15.27 -6.96
N ALA A 23 -9.48 16.55 -6.60
CA ALA A 23 -8.34 17.25 -5.97
C ALA A 23 -8.23 16.85 -4.49
N ILE A 24 -9.37 16.74 -3.80
CA ILE A 24 -9.43 16.32 -2.38
C ILE A 24 -9.10 14.84 -2.25
N ALA A 25 -9.58 13.99 -3.17
CA ALA A 25 -9.21 12.57 -3.23
C ALA A 25 -7.72 12.37 -3.49
N LYS A 26 -7.08 13.21 -4.35
CA LYS A 26 -5.62 13.20 -4.56
C LYS A 26 -4.85 13.57 -3.30
N ILE A 27 -5.30 14.57 -2.54
CA ILE A 27 -4.64 15.00 -1.31
C ILE A 27 -4.81 13.93 -0.22
N ARG A 28 -5.99 13.32 -0.10
CA ARG A 28 -6.31 12.30 0.90
C ARG A 28 -5.70 10.94 0.57
N ALA A 29 -5.74 10.51 -0.69
CA ALA A 29 -5.03 9.31 -1.12
C ALA A 29 -3.52 9.43 -0.88
N ARG A 30 -2.94 10.63 -1.03
CA ARG A 30 -1.56 10.90 -0.68
C ARG A 30 -1.29 10.62 0.81
N ALA A 31 -2.19 11.00 1.72
CA ALA A 31 -2.05 10.74 3.16
C ALA A 31 -2.15 9.25 3.53
N LEU A 32 -2.95 8.44 2.81
CA LEU A 32 -3.08 7.00 3.02
C LEU A 32 -1.79 6.22 2.75
N PHE A 33 -0.91 6.76 1.90
CA PHE A 33 0.30 6.08 1.43
C PHE A 33 1.60 6.80 1.80
N GLN A 34 1.55 7.99 2.40
CA GLN A 34 2.77 8.73 2.75
C GLN A 34 3.49 8.11 3.94
N ALA A 35 4.80 7.89 3.75
CA ALA A 35 5.74 7.76 4.85
C ALA A 35 5.98 9.14 5.50
N PRO A 36 6.34 9.20 6.80
CA PRO A 36 6.66 10.45 7.46
C PRO A 36 7.82 11.16 6.76
N GLU A 37 7.75 12.50 6.65
CA GLU A 37 8.72 13.37 5.95
C GLU A 37 10.18 13.25 6.41
N SER A 38 10.46 12.58 7.53
CA SER A 38 11.80 12.37 8.07
C SER A 38 12.67 11.37 7.30
N ALA A 39 12.16 10.74 6.23
CA ALA A 39 12.80 9.61 5.54
C ALA A 39 13.75 9.98 4.39
N LEU A 40 13.95 11.26 4.11
CA LEU A 40 14.79 11.72 2.98
C LEU A 40 16.26 11.86 3.38
N THR A 41 16.99 10.76 3.52
CA THR A 41 18.46 10.81 3.66
C THR A 41 19.17 10.09 2.51
N LYS A 42 20.07 10.83 1.88
CA LYS A 42 20.93 10.40 0.77
C LYS A 42 21.90 9.28 1.23
N GLY A 43 22.05 8.25 0.39
CA GLY A 43 23.27 7.43 0.35
C GLY A 43 23.50 6.48 1.53
N GLY A 44 22.55 5.60 1.83
CA GLY A 44 22.73 4.52 2.79
C GLY A 44 22.77 3.14 2.13
N THR A 45 23.37 2.15 2.82
CA THR A 45 23.25 0.74 2.46
C THR A 45 21.77 0.31 2.48
N LEU A 46 21.43 -0.83 1.86
CA LEU A 46 20.07 -1.37 1.86
C LEU A 46 19.48 -1.47 3.29
N VAL A 47 20.31 -1.85 4.26
CA VAL A 47 19.93 -1.93 5.69
C VAL A 47 19.50 -0.57 6.24
N ASN A 48 20.21 0.52 5.90
CA ASN A 48 19.87 1.86 6.35
C ASN A 48 18.57 2.35 5.67
N PHE A 49 18.35 2.02 4.42
CA PHE A 49 17.11 2.32 3.71
C PHE A 49 15.92 1.59 4.34
N LEU A 50 16.05 0.27 4.60
CA LEU A 50 14.99 -0.52 5.23
C LEU A 50 14.60 0.03 6.62
N GLY A 51 15.54 0.59 7.37
CA GLY A 51 15.26 1.25 8.65
C GLY A 51 14.42 2.54 8.56
N GLN A 52 14.20 3.07 7.35
CA GLN A 52 13.33 4.24 7.10
C GLN A 52 11.89 3.81 6.72
N VAL A 53 11.69 2.54 6.41
CA VAL A 53 10.38 2.00 6.02
C VAL A 53 9.56 1.76 7.29
N SER A 54 8.37 2.35 7.37
CA SER A 54 7.47 2.23 8.52
C SER A 54 7.18 0.79 8.93
N LEU A 55 7.15 -0.12 7.96
CA LEU A 55 6.97 -1.55 8.17
C LEU A 55 8.08 -2.17 9.04
N PHE A 56 9.29 -1.61 9.03
CA PHE A 56 10.49 -2.15 9.67
C PHE A 56 11.05 -1.26 10.79
N GLU A 57 10.32 -0.23 11.22
CA GLU A 57 10.82 0.76 12.20
C GLU A 57 11.20 0.15 13.55
N ASP A 58 10.51 -0.93 13.98
CA ASP A 58 10.78 -1.62 15.26
C ASP A 58 11.89 -2.69 15.16
N LEU A 59 12.54 -2.80 14.00
CA LEU A 59 13.58 -3.79 13.78
C LEU A 59 14.94 -3.27 14.21
N THR A 60 15.70 -4.15 14.86
CA THR A 60 17.12 -3.89 15.14
C THR A 60 17.94 -3.93 13.84
N ARG A 61 19.12 -3.30 13.84
CA ARG A 61 20.04 -3.36 12.68
C ARG A 61 20.34 -4.80 12.24
N ARG A 62 20.40 -5.76 13.18
CA ARG A 62 20.59 -7.19 12.90
C ARG A 62 19.37 -7.78 12.20
N ASP A 63 18.17 -7.39 12.61
CA ASP A 63 16.92 -7.84 12.00
C ASP A 63 16.77 -7.26 10.60
N LEU A 64 17.06 -5.96 10.42
CA LEU A 64 17.09 -5.31 9.10
C LEU A 64 18.08 -5.99 8.14
N ALA A 65 19.26 -6.44 8.64
CA ALA A 65 20.20 -7.19 7.82
C ALA A 65 19.66 -8.57 7.39
N ARG A 66 18.76 -9.19 8.17
CA ARG A 66 18.05 -10.41 7.77
C ARG A 66 16.99 -10.12 6.70
N VAL A 67 16.18 -9.07 6.89
CA VAL A 67 15.21 -8.63 5.90
C VAL A 67 15.89 -8.28 4.57
N ALA A 68 17.04 -7.61 4.62
CA ALA A 68 17.82 -7.26 3.41
C ALA A 68 18.27 -8.48 2.57
N ARG A 69 18.29 -9.68 3.13
CA ARG A 69 18.64 -10.91 2.41
C ARG A 69 17.47 -11.58 1.69
N ILE A 70 16.25 -11.21 2.05
CA ILE A 70 15.03 -11.85 1.54
C ILE A 70 14.18 -10.91 0.69
N VAL A 71 14.49 -9.61 0.66
CA VAL A 71 13.86 -8.68 -0.28
C VAL A 71 14.56 -8.75 -1.62
N HIS A 72 13.75 -8.66 -2.70
CA HIS A 72 14.22 -8.74 -4.07
C HIS A 72 14.08 -7.40 -4.76
N GLU A 73 15.17 -6.86 -5.30
CA GLU A 73 15.13 -5.61 -6.08
C GLU A 73 14.50 -5.88 -7.45
N ARG A 74 13.61 -4.98 -7.88
CA ARG A 74 12.91 -5.00 -9.16
C ARG A 74 12.93 -3.61 -9.76
N ASP A 75 13.38 -3.51 -11.00
CA ASP A 75 13.39 -2.27 -11.76
C ASP A 75 12.27 -2.28 -12.79
N TYR A 76 11.67 -1.10 -13.01
CA TYR A 76 10.56 -0.91 -13.94
C TYR A 76 10.81 0.34 -14.77
N SER A 77 10.42 0.27 -16.04
CA SER A 77 10.48 1.39 -16.97
C SER A 77 9.24 2.29 -16.84
N ASP A 78 9.32 3.51 -17.38
CA ASP A 78 8.18 4.43 -17.41
C ASP A 78 6.93 3.80 -18.04
N GLY A 79 5.79 3.95 -17.36
CA GLY A 79 4.49 3.40 -17.77
C GLY A 79 4.29 1.90 -17.50
N GLU A 80 5.33 1.17 -17.09
CA GLU A 80 5.24 -0.27 -16.82
C GLU A 80 4.38 -0.57 -15.60
N TYR A 81 3.47 -1.54 -15.70
CA TYR A 81 2.62 -1.98 -14.59
C TYR A 81 3.39 -2.91 -13.65
N ILE A 82 3.47 -2.53 -12.38
CA ILE A 82 3.98 -3.36 -11.27
C ILE A 82 2.89 -4.33 -10.81
N CYS A 83 1.68 -3.80 -10.71
CA CYS A 83 0.48 -4.52 -10.28
C CYS A 83 -0.69 -4.15 -11.17
N GLU A 84 -1.59 -5.11 -11.41
CA GLU A 84 -2.81 -4.87 -12.16
C GLU A 84 -4.04 -5.26 -11.33
N GLU A 85 -5.05 -4.37 -11.31
CA GLU A 85 -6.34 -4.59 -10.67
C GLU A 85 -7.00 -5.87 -11.17
N GLY A 86 -7.59 -6.65 -10.26
CA GLY A 86 -8.26 -7.91 -10.55
C GLY A 86 -7.32 -9.11 -10.66
N LYS A 87 -6.00 -8.93 -10.70
CA LYS A 87 -5.02 -10.03 -10.69
C LYS A 87 -4.64 -10.43 -9.25
N PRO A 88 -4.29 -11.69 -9.00
CA PRO A 88 -3.80 -12.11 -7.69
C PRO A 88 -2.45 -11.48 -7.37
N GLY A 89 -2.25 -11.08 -6.11
CA GLY A 89 -0.98 -10.63 -5.56
C GLY A 89 -0.25 -11.74 -4.80
N ALA A 90 1.09 -11.63 -4.72
CA ALA A 90 1.93 -12.55 -3.98
C ALA A 90 3.12 -11.88 -3.27
N ALA A 91 3.20 -10.55 -3.31
CA ALA A 91 4.27 -9.79 -2.66
C ALA A 91 3.77 -8.40 -2.29
N LEU A 92 4.33 -7.85 -1.21
CA LEU A 92 4.32 -6.42 -0.94
C LEU A 92 5.54 -5.76 -1.59
N PHE A 93 5.43 -4.47 -1.84
CA PHE A 93 6.49 -3.68 -2.45
C PHE A 93 6.83 -2.46 -1.61
N VAL A 94 8.10 -2.05 -1.64
CA VAL A 94 8.58 -0.79 -1.07
C VAL A 94 9.25 0.01 -2.19
N VAL A 95 8.85 1.27 -2.36
CA VAL A 95 9.49 2.17 -3.32
C VAL A 95 10.87 2.54 -2.81
N ARG A 96 11.91 2.12 -3.54
CA ARG A 96 13.31 2.42 -3.22
C ARG A 96 13.81 3.66 -3.94
N ARG A 97 13.44 3.82 -5.21
CA ARG A 97 13.76 4.98 -6.07
C ARG A 97 12.64 5.22 -7.07
N GLY A 98 12.48 6.46 -7.48
CA GLY A 98 11.46 6.86 -8.43
C GLY A 98 10.10 7.08 -7.81
N VAL A 99 9.08 7.14 -8.64
CA VAL A 99 7.69 7.40 -8.25
C VAL A 99 6.80 6.35 -8.90
N VAL A 100 5.84 5.79 -8.15
CA VAL A 100 4.79 4.96 -8.73
C VAL A 100 3.44 5.64 -8.60
N GLU A 101 2.56 5.40 -9.56
CA GLU A 101 1.20 5.92 -9.60
C GLU A 101 0.22 4.78 -9.34
N VAL A 102 -0.60 4.97 -8.31
CA VAL A 102 -1.74 4.08 -8.03
C VAL A 102 -2.92 4.55 -8.85
N VAL A 103 -3.48 3.65 -9.64
CA VAL A 103 -4.62 3.94 -10.52
C VAL A 103 -5.71 2.90 -10.34
N ARG A 104 -6.94 3.29 -10.59
CA ARG A 104 -8.10 2.40 -10.57
C ARG A 104 -8.81 2.42 -11.91
N ARG A 105 -9.24 1.25 -12.38
CA ARG A 105 -10.09 1.15 -13.57
C ARG A 105 -11.44 1.79 -13.32
N SER A 106 -11.93 2.51 -14.31
CA SER A 106 -13.29 3.03 -14.33
C SER A 106 -14.07 2.35 -15.46
N ALA A 107 -15.32 1.98 -15.20
CA ALA A 107 -16.18 1.35 -16.21
C ALA A 107 -16.52 2.29 -17.38
N SER A 108 -16.37 3.61 -17.18
CA SER A 108 -16.86 4.64 -18.11
C SER A 108 -15.82 5.71 -18.46
N ALA A 109 -14.57 5.58 -18.01
CA ALA A 109 -13.54 6.59 -18.19
C ALA A 109 -12.13 5.99 -18.26
N PRO A 110 -11.11 6.74 -18.71
CA PRO A 110 -9.71 6.41 -18.48
C PRO A 110 -9.44 6.12 -17.01
N GLU A 111 -8.37 5.37 -16.74
CA GLU A 111 -7.95 5.06 -15.36
C GLU A 111 -7.89 6.32 -14.48
N VAL A 112 -8.43 6.21 -13.28
CA VAL A 112 -8.46 7.32 -12.31
C VAL A 112 -7.21 7.23 -11.44
N PRO A 113 -6.31 8.24 -11.45
CA PRO A 113 -5.18 8.27 -10.55
C PRO A 113 -5.67 8.51 -9.11
N LEU A 114 -5.24 7.62 -8.20
CA LEU A 114 -5.58 7.67 -6.77
C LEU A 114 -4.48 8.33 -5.95
N ALA A 115 -3.22 7.92 -6.17
CA ALA A 115 -2.08 8.39 -5.39
C ALA A 115 -0.77 8.31 -6.18
N LEU A 116 0.22 9.09 -5.74
CA LEU A 116 1.63 8.93 -6.09
C LEU A 116 2.37 8.45 -4.85
N LEU A 117 3.20 7.42 -5.01
CA LEU A 117 4.01 6.85 -3.95
C LEU A 117 5.48 7.09 -4.26
N GLU A 118 6.18 7.60 -3.26
CA GLU A 118 7.61 7.90 -3.29
C GLU A 118 8.35 7.12 -2.21
N PRO A 119 9.69 6.97 -2.28
CA PRO A 119 10.45 6.33 -1.21
C PRO A 119 10.20 6.98 0.17
N PRO A 120 10.07 6.21 1.23
CA PRO A 120 10.10 4.75 1.36
C PRO A 120 8.71 4.13 1.50
N ALA A 121 7.72 4.59 0.72
CA ALA A 121 6.34 4.10 0.80
C ALA A 121 6.23 2.61 0.47
N SER A 122 5.32 1.89 1.16
CA SER A 122 4.96 0.50 0.88
C SER A 122 3.55 0.40 0.30
N PHE A 123 3.29 -0.67 -0.46
CA PHE A 123 1.99 -0.99 -1.02
C PHE A 123 1.83 -2.50 -1.25
N GLU A 124 0.60 -2.96 -1.49
CA GLU A 124 0.24 -4.37 -1.68
C GLU A 124 0.49 -5.25 -0.43
N GLU A 125 0.37 -4.70 0.76
CA GLU A 125 0.62 -5.42 2.01
C GLU A 125 -0.28 -6.65 2.19
N SER A 126 -1.54 -6.58 1.73
CA SER A 126 -2.49 -7.69 1.76
C SER A 126 -2.00 -8.91 0.97
N ALA A 127 -1.28 -8.68 -0.13
CA ALA A 127 -0.73 -9.73 -0.98
C ALA A 127 0.37 -10.57 -0.30
N ALA A 128 1.08 -9.98 0.68
CA ALA A 128 2.06 -10.72 1.47
C ALA A 128 1.41 -11.55 2.59
N LEU A 129 0.19 -11.22 3.01
CA LEU A 129 -0.52 -11.91 4.10
C LEU A 129 -1.45 -13.01 3.60
N ALA A 130 -2.15 -12.78 2.51
CA ALA A 130 -3.20 -13.68 2.01
C ALA A 130 -2.82 -14.25 0.64
N THR A 131 -2.73 -15.57 0.55
CA THR A 131 -2.50 -16.25 -0.73
C THR A 131 -3.65 -15.98 -1.70
N GLY A 132 -3.32 -15.47 -2.88
CA GLY A 132 -4.30 -15.18 -3.93
C GLY A 132 -5.19 -13.97 -3.63
N ALA A 133 -4.77 -13.06 -2.74
CA ALA A 133 -5.46 -11.79 -2.55
C ALA A 133 -5.59 -11.06 -3.88
N ILE A 134 -6.83 -10.73 -4.25
CA ILE A 134 -7.11 -9.99 -5.49
C ILE A 134 -6.81 -8.52 -5.28
N ARG A 135 -6.06 -7.94 -6.21
CA ARG A 135 -5.67 -6.54 -6.21
C ARG A 135 -6.86 -5.62 -6.50
N TRP A 136 -7.00 -4.58 -5.70
CA TRP A 136 -8.09 -3.61 -5.79
C TRP A 136 -7.76 -2.37 -6.63
N PHE A 137 -6.51 -2.25 -7.06
CA PHE A 137 -5.98 -1.16 -7.87
C PHE A 137 -4.81 -1.64 -8.70
N SER A 138 -4.47 -0.89 -9.72
CA SER A 138 -3.23 -1.05 -10.48
C SER A 138 -2.18 -0.07 -9.97
N VAL A 139 -0.91 -0.45 -10.10
CA VAL A 139 0.23 0.42 -9.83
C VAL A 139 1.15 0.40 -11.02
N ARG A 140 1.53 1.56 -11.54
CA ARG A 140 2.46 1.71 -12.65
C ARG A 140 3.62 2.62 -12.30
N ALA A 141 4.75 2.40 -12.96
CA ALA A 141 5.93 3.24 -12.83
C ALA A 141 5.70 4.60 -13.50
N ARG A 142 6.18 5.67 -12.88
CA ARG A 142 6.21 7.02 -13.42
C ARG A 142 7.66 7.49 -13.53
N GLY A 143 8.22 7.31 -14.70
CA GLY A 143 9.66 7.32 -14.93
C GLY A 143 10.32 5.99 -14.48
N PRO A 144 11.65 5.91 -14.51
CA PRO A 144 12.37 4.73 -14.01
C PRO A 144 12.19 4.55 -12.50
N VAL A 145 11.81 3.34 -12.07
CA VAL A 145 11.50 2.99 -10.67
C VAL A 145 12.30 1.76 -10.26
N SER A 146 12.82 1.79 -9.03
CA SER A 146 13.37 0.61 -8.36
C SER A 146 12.56 0.31 -7.09
N LEU A 147 12.09 -0.93 -6.98
CA LEU A 147 11.29 -1.43 -5.86
C LEU A 147 12.03 -2.54 -5.12
N LEU A 148 11.70 -2.70 -3.83
CA LEU A 148 12.00 -3.89 -3.06
C LEU A 148 10.72 -4.70 -2.92
N ALA A 149 10.73 -5.96 -3.39
CA ALA A 149 9.64 -6.89 -3.25
C ALA A 149 9.92 -7.85 -2.06
N LEU A 150 8.94 -8.04 -1.18
CA LEU A 150 8.92 -9.08 -0.17
C LEU A 150 7.79 -10.03 -0.49
N GLY A 151 8.15 -11.22 -0.98
CA GLY A 151 7.18 -12.24 -1.36
C GLY A 151 6.51 -12.90 -0.16
N LYS A 152 5.32 -13.47 -0.38
CA LYS A 152 4.63 -14.26 0.64
C LYS A 152 5.49 -15.43 1.12
N SER A 153 6.15 -16.15 0.21
CA SER A 153 7.06 -17.25 0.54
C SER A 153 8.23 -16.81 1.44
N ASP A 154 8.75 -15.60 1.21
CA ASP A 154 9.85 -15.06 2.02
C ASP A 154 9.37 -14.70 3.42
N LEU A 155 8.15 -14.15 3.53
CA LEU A 155 7.52 -13.87 4.82
C LEU A 155 7.21 -15.17 5.57
N ASP A 156 6.70 -16.19 4.89
CA ASP A 156 6.45 -17.53 5.49
C ASP A 156 7.75 -18.15 6.00
N ALA A 157 8.83 -18.08 5.22
CA ALA A 157 10.16 -18.54 5.66
C ALA A 157 10.67 -17.73 6.87
N LEU A 158 10.40 -16.42 6.91
CA LEU A 158 10.74 -15.58 8.06
C LEU A 158 9.98 -16.00 9.32
N ILE A 159 8.68 -16.32 9.20
CA ILE A 159 7.84 -16.80 10.30
C ILE A 159 8.40 -18.10 10.88
N LEU A 160 8.79 -19.03 10.02
CA LEU A 160 9.32 -20.33 10.44
C LEU A 160 10.71 -20.23 11.09
N ASN A 161 11.62 -19.43 10.53
CA ASN A 161 13.02 -19.41 10.95
C ASN A 161 13.35 -18.32 11.96
N PHE A 162 12.60 -17.23 12.00
CA PHE A 162 12.83 -16.06 12.87
C PHE A 162 11.52 -15.52 13.44
N PRO A 163 10.77 -16.31 14.24
CA PRO A 163 9.40 -15.97 14.67
C PRO A 163 9.30 -14.63 15.43
N VAL A 164 10.30 -14.28 16.23
CA VAL A 164 10.32 -13.00 16.96
C VAL A 164 10.44 -11.82 16.00
N LEU A 165 11.28 -11.93 14.98
CA LEU A 165 11.41 -10.91 13.94
C LEU A 165 10.14 -10.83 13.11
N ALA A 166 9.61 -11.98 12.66
CA ALA A 166 8.41 -12.06 11.88
C ALA A 166 7.21 -11.45 12.62
N ASN A 167 7.08 -11.71 13.92
CA ASN A 167 6.01 -11.11 14.74
C ASN A 167 6.05 -9.57 14.72
N LYS A 168 7.22 -8.95 14.82
CA LYS A 168 7.36 -7.50 14.70
C LYS A 168 6.85 -6.99 13.34
N VAL A 169 7.26 -7.64 12.26
CA VAL A 169 6.81 -7.29 10.90
C VAL A 169 5.30 -7.45 10.76
N LEU A 170 4.73 -8.56 11.25
CA LEU A 170 3.29 -8.82 11.18
C LEU A 170 2.48 -7.82 11.99
N VAL A 171 2.92 -7.45 13.18
CA VAL A 171 2.26 -6.43 14.02
C VAL A 171 2.27 -5.07 13.30
N ARG A 172 3.38 -4.69 12.67
CA ARG A 172 3.48 -3.44 11.88
C ARG A 172 2.60 -3.48 10.64
N LEU A 173 2.57 -4.61 9.91
CA LEU A 173 1.63 -4.80 8.79
C LEU A 173 0.18 -4.59 9.23
N ALA A 174 -0.21 -5.25 10.33
CA ALA A 174 -1.56 -5.10 10.86
C ALA A 174 -1.88 -3.66 11.27
N ALA A 175 -0.94 -2.97 11.93
CA ALA A 175 -1.09 -1.56 12.32
C ALA A 175 -1.24 -0.64 11.09
N ILE A 176 -0.41 -0.80 10.06
CA ILE A 176 -0.51 -0.03 8.81
C ILE A 176 -1.87 -0.23 8.15
N MET A 177 -2.33 -1.49 8.05
CA MET A 177 -3.64 -1.82 7.46
C MET A 177 -4.80 -1.25 8.28
N ALA A 178 -4.72 -1.30 9.62
CA ALA A 178 -5.72 -0.73 10.51
C ALA A 178 -5.82 0.80 10.36
N ILE A 179 -4.69 1.50 10.31
CA ILE A 179 -4.65 2.96 10.09
C ILE A 179 -5.25 3.31 8.73
N ARG A 180 -4.89 2.58 7.67
CA ARG A 180 -5.46 2.83 6.33
C ARG A 180 -6.97 2.58 6.28
N LEU A 181 -7.44 1.53 6.94
CA LEU A 181 -8.87 1.25 7.05
C LEU A 181 -9.60 2.37 7.79
N GLN A 182 -9.04 2.84 8.91
CA GLN A 182 -9.62 3.96 9.68
C GLN A 182 -9.70 5.22 8.83
N MET A 183 -8.65 5.57 8.10
CA MET A 183 -8.64 6.73 7.20
C MET A 183 -9.72 6.63 6.11
N LEU A 184 -9.98 5.43 5.57
CA LEU A 184 -11.05 5.20 4.59
C LEU A 184 -12.43 5.39 5.20
N ILE A 185 -12.64 4.92 6.43
CA ILE A 185 -13.91 5.08 7.16
C ILE A 185 -14.16 6.57 7.46
N ASP A 186 -13.15 7.27 7.96
CA ASP A 186 -13.25 8.70 8.27
C ASP A 186 -13.57 9.52 7.00
N ASP A 187 -12.97 9.16 5.86
CA ASP A 187 -13.25 9.81 4.57
C ASP A 187 -14.70 9.59 4.10
N GLU A 188 -15.25 8.40 4.31
CA GLU A 188 -16.64 8.10 3.95
C GLU A 188 -17.64 8.85 4.84
N ILE A 189 -17.40 8.87 6.17
CA ILE A 189 -18.24 9.62 7.12
C ILE A 189 -18.27 11.11 6.77
N LEU A 190 -17.11 11.70 6.42
CA LEU A 190 -17.03 13.10 6.03
C LEU A 190 -17.84 13.37 4.74
N ARG A 191 -17.76 12.47 3.74
CA ARG A 191 -18.53 12.58 2.49
C ARG A 191 -20.03 12.51 2.73
N GLU A 192 -20.49 11.60 3.57
CA GLU A 192 -21.91 11.51 3.92
C GLU A 192 -22.41 12.76 4.65
N SER A 193 -21.58 13.37 5.50
CA SER A 193 -21.94 14.58 6.23
C SER A 193 -22.04 15.80 5.29
N GLU A 194 -21.15 15.92 4.31
CA GLU A 194 -21.18 17.00 3.30
C GLU A 194 -22.38 16.83 2.35
N GLY A 195 -22.70 15.59 1.94
CA GLY A 195 -23.85 15.31 1.06
C GLY A 195 -25.22 15.56 1.69
N ARG A 196 -25.32 15.51 3.03
CA ARG A 196 -26.58 15.84 3.76
C ARG A 196 -26.78 17.32 3.99
N GLY A 197 -25.74 18.16 3.84
CA GLY A 197 -25.82 19.62 4.04
C GLY A 197 -26.47 20.40 2.89
N GLU A 198 -26.74 19.80 1.75
CA GLU A 198 -27.32 20.46 0.56
C GLU A 198 -28.86 20.25 0.35
N VAL A 199 -29.57 19.77 1.35
CA VAL A 199 -31.04 19.84 1.26
C VAL A 199 -31.49 21.25 1.65
N LYS A 200 -31.48 22.17 0.68
CA LYS A 200 -32.15 23.48 0.81
C LYS A 200 -33.66 23.28 0.87
N PRO A 201 -34.33 24.10 1.70
CA PRO A 201 -35.78 24.10 1.83
C PRO A 201 -36.52 24.55 0.54
#